data_6c6127ec05c57d5262f78af6f87c5f4c
#
_entry.id   6c6127ec05c57d5262f78af6f87c5f4c
#
_cell.length_a   1.000
_cell.length_b   1.000
_cell.length_c   1.000
_cell.angle_alpha   90.00
_cell.angle_beta   90.00
_cell.angle_gamma   90.00
#
_symmetry.space_group_name_H-M   'P 1'
#
loop_
_entity.id
_entity.type
_entity.pdbx_description
1 polymer ?
#
loop_
_entity_poly.entity_id
_entity_poly.type
_entity_poly.pdbx_seq_one_letter_code
_entity_poly.pdbx_strand_id
1 'polypeptide(L)'
;MFESVYDYPYLSSSANHIFDITTGYASNSPLSGTGIQNSKKLNIYSQMAQVLVGYDATGSIQSFDQDGDIASGGTKINEALFVNFSRLLTKDEMKKGSFSMKVHTAGTPAANTTAITLADHNAADSYKVNSPAGEYGILYTGSAAEATASNGAGLVYYQAGVVVLTGSVFAASQMGPGIITGSGFNAIATG
;
A
#
# COMPACT_ATOMS: atom_id res chain seq x y z
N MET A 1 -0.71 -15.03 -2.21
CA MET A 1 -1.87 -14.99 -3.12
C MET A 1 -2.04 -13.57 -3.59
N PHE A 2 -2.19 -13.39 -4.91
CA PHE A 2 -2.46 -12.11 -5.56
C PHE A 2 -3.87 -12.14 -6.12
N GLU A 3 -4.56 -11.01 -6.03
CA GLU A 3 -5.80 -10.75 -6.73
C GLU A 3 -5.50 -9.80 -7.88
N SER A 4 -5.82 -10.22 -9.11
CA SER A 4 -5.52 -9.43 -10.31
C SER A 4 -6.76 -8.74 -10.82
N VAL A 5 -6.65 -7.45 -11.12
CA VAL A 5 -7.74 -6.61 -11.62
C VAL A 5 -7.53 -6.32 -13.09
N TYR A 6 -8.56 -6.56 -13.88
CA TYR A 6 -8.58 -6.38 -15.33
C TYR A 6 -9.69 -5.41 -15.74
N ASP A 7 -9.41 -4.64 -16.77
CA ASP A 7 -10.41 -3.83 -17.46
C ASP A 7 -10.78 -4.47 -18.80
N TYR A 8 -12.08 -4.45 -19.10
CA TYR A 8 -12.65 -4.94 -20.36
C TYR A 8 -13.29 -3.76 -21.09
N PRO A 9 -12.54 -3.04 -21.95
CA PRO A 9 -13.06 -1.87 -22.64
C PRO A 9 -14.29 -2.19 -23.51
N TYR A 10 -14.41 -3.45 -23.97
CA TYR A 10 -15.56 -3.96 -24.69
C TYR A 10 -15.85 -5.40 -24.25
N LEU A 11 -17.13 -5.80 -24.24
CA LEU A 11 -17.55 -7.16 -23.83
C LEU A 11 -16.90 -8.28 -24.67
N SER A 12 -16.47 -7.98 -25.89
CA SER A 12 -15.81 -8.92 -26.82
C SER A 12 -14.30 -8.74 -26.91
N SER A 13 -13.69 -7.83 -26.15
CA SER A 13 -12.26 -7.56 -26.22
C SER A 13 -11.45 -8.39 -25.21
N SER A 14 -10.15 -8.45 -25.46
CA SER A 14 -9.20 -8.99 -24.47
C SER A 14 -9.18 -8.11 -23.22
N ALA A 15 -9.04 -8.74 -22.08
CA ALA A 15 -8.87 -8.05 -20.81
C ALA A 15 -7.50 -7.35 -20.72
N ASN A 16 -7.49 -6.11 -20.26
CA ASN A 16 -6.26 -5.39 -19.95
C ASN A 16 -5.98 -5.51 -18.45
N HIS A 17 -4.81 -6.02 -18.11
CA HIS A 17 -4.36 -6.08 -16.73
C HIS A 17 -4.07 -4.66 -16.22
N ILE A 18 -4.67 -4.27 -15.11
CA ILE A 18 -4.55 -2.94 -14.53
C ILE A 18 -3.60 -2.95 -13.34
N PHE A 19 -3.87 -3.80 -12.35
CA PHE A 19 -3.02 -3.94 -11.17
C PHE A 19 -3.26 -5.28 -10.47
N ASP A 20 -2.28 -5.66 -9.65
CA ASP A 20 -2.40 -6.77 -8.71
C ASP A 20 -2.46 -6.26 -7.28
N ILE A 21 -3.28 -6.92 -6.46
CA ILE A 21 -3.37 -6.65 -5.03
C ILE A 21 -2.89 -7.87 -4.24
N THR A 22 -2.12 -7.62 -3.19
CA THR A 22 -1.80 -8.63 -2.18
C THR A 22 -1.60 -7.98 -0.83
N THR A 23 -1.66 -8.79 0.22
CA THR A 23 -1.37 -8.36 1.58
C THR A 23 -0.15 -9.08 2.14
N GLY A 24 0.56 -8.41 3.00
CA GLY A 24 1.65 -8.98 3.77
C GLY A 24 1.78 -8.31 5.12
N TYR A 25 2.43 -8.95 6.06
CA TYR A 25 2.71 -8.40 7.36
C TYR A 25 4.09 -8.78 7.88
N ALA A 26 4.66 -7.88 8.68
CA ALA A 26 5.97 -8.07 9.29
C ALA A 26 5.91 -9.14 10.40
N SER A 27 7.07 -9.70 10.74
CA SER A 27 7.17 -10.74 11.77
C SER A 27 6.76 -10.27 13.17
N ASN A 28 6.80 -8.98 13.44
CA ASN A 28 6.37 -8.35 14.68
C ASN A 28 4.88 -7.92 14.67
N SER A 29 4.16 -8.18 13.59
CA SER A 29 2.72 -7.92 13.53
C SER A 29 1.95 -8.88 14.46
N PRO A 30 0.86 -8.43 15.12
CA PRO A 30 -0.06 -9.29 15.83
C PRO A 30 -0.69 -10.40 14.99
N LEU A 31 -0.68 -10.24 13.66
CA LEU A 31 -1.17 -11.23 12.70
C LEU A 31 -0.16 -12.33 12.41
N SER A 32 1.11 -12.14 12.80
CA SER A 32 2.15 -13.16 12.61
C SER A 32 1.86 -14.38 13.50
N GLY A 33 1.77 -15.54 12.89
CA GLY A 33 1.52 -16.80 13.58
C GLY A 33 2.27 -17.95 12.89
N THR A 34 2.14 -19.16 13.42
CA THR A 34 2.88 -20.34 12.95
C THR A 34 2.21 -21.09 11.79
N GLY A 35 1.05 -20.64 11.32
CA GLY A 35 0.33 -21.28 10.22
C GLY A 35 1.01 -21.09 8.86
N ILE A 36 0.77 -22.02 7.93
CA ILE A 36 1.34 -21.97 6.56
C ILE A 36 0.94 -20.69 5.83
N GLN A 37 -0.30 -20.23 5.97
CA GLN A 37 -0.76 -18.99 5.37
C GLN A 37 -0.03 -17.78 5.94
N ASN A 38 0.20 -17.75 7.25
CA ASN A 38 0.97 -16.70 7.90
C ASN A 38 2.40 -16.63 7.35
N SER A 39 3.06 -17.79 7.18
CA SER A 39 4.40 -17.84 6.58
C SER A 39 4.44 -17.27 5.17
N LYS A 40 3.42 -17.50 4.33
CA LYS A 40 3.31 -16.92 3.00
C LYS A 40 3.20 -15.40 3.06
N LYS A 41 2.38 -14.86 3.95
CA LYS A 41 2.19 -13.42 4.11
C LYS A 41 3.43 -12.72 4.68
N LEU A 42 4.12 -13.36 5.62
CA LEU A 42 5.43 -12.91 6.11
C LEU A 42 6.46 -12.85 4.97
N ASN A 43 6.51 -13.87 4.13
CA ASN A 43 7.42 -13.92 2.98
C ASN A 43 7.09 -12.83 1.96
N ILE A 44 5.81 -12.58 1.64
CA ILE A 44 5.39 -11.49 0.75
C ILE A 44 5.88 -10.15 1.28
N TYR A 45 5.63 -9.87 2.57
CA TYR A 45 6.09 -8.62 3.19
C TYR A 45 7.61 -8.48 3.11
N SER A 46 8.34 -9.52 3.49
CA SER A 46 9.80 -9.50 3.50
C SER A 46 10.38 -9.30 2.10
N GLN A 47 9.84 -9.95 1.09
CA GLN A 47 10.27 -9.79 -0.31
C GLN A 47 9.99 -8.38 -0.82
N MET A 48 8.80 -7.84 -0.56
CA MET A 48 8.47 -6.48 -0.94
C MET A 48 9.35 -5.45 -0.22
N ALA A 49 9.58 -5.63 1.07
CA ALA A 49 10.44 -4.75 1.86
C ALA A 49 11.89 -4.81 1.38
N GLN A 50 12.40 -6.01 1.08
CA GLN A 50 13.75 -6.19 0.53
C GLN A 50 13.97 -5.41 -0.78
N VAL A 51 12.99 -5.45 -1.68
CA VAL A 51 13.08 -4.78 -2.98
C VAL A 51 12.85 -3.27 -2.86
N LEU A 52 11.86 -2.86 -2.06
CA LEU A 52 11.40 -1.47 -2.01
C LEU A 52 12.11 -0.62 -0.95
N VAL A 53 12.52 -1.21 0.17
CA VAL A 53 13.18 -0.47 1.27
C VAL A 53 14.66 -0.85 1.39
N GLY A 54 14.98 -2.13 1.16
CA GLY A 54 16.34 -2.64 1.22
C GLY A 54 16.76 -3.12 2.61
N TYR A 55 18.07 -3.05 2.86
CA TYR A 55 18.70 -3.56 4.07
C TYR A 55 19.24 -2.41 4.92
N ASP A 56 19.28 -2.63 6.21
CA ASP A 56 19.98 -1.75 7.15
C ASP A 56 21.52 -2.04 7.17
N ALA A 57 22.22 -1.28 7.98
CA ALA A 57 23.70 -1.43 8.12
C ALA A 57 24.13 -2.79 8.71
N THR A 58 23.19 -3.52 9.34
CA THR A 58 23.45 -4.85 9.91
C THR A 58 23.12 -5.98 8.92
N GLY A 59 22.58 -5.66 7.75
CA GLY A 59 22.15 -6.62 6.75
C GLY A 59 20.75 -7.20 6.99
N SER A 60 19.97 -6.60 7.91
CA SER A 60 18.57 -6.97 8.13
C SER A 60 17.64 -6.22 7.19
N ILE A 61 16.57 -6.88 6.73
CA ILE A 61 15.56 -6.24 5.88
C ILE A 61 14.85 -5.15 6.70
N GLN A 62 14.82 -3.94 6.15
CA GLN A 62 14.14 -2.81 6.78
C GLN A 62 12.62 -2.92 6.62
N SER A 63 11.88 -2.40 7.60
CA SER A 63 10.43 -2.30 7.51
C SER A 63 10.02 -1.01 6.78
N PHE A 64 8.85 -1.03 6.14
CA PHE A 64 8.23 0.19 5.62
C PHE A 64 7.95 1.17 6.75
N ASP A 65 8.13 2.45 6.46
CA ASP A 65 7.90 3.53 7.40
C ASP A 65 6.80 4.48 6.92
N GLN A 66 5.91 4.89 7.82
CA GLN A 66 4.74 5.69 7.48
C GLN A 66 5.10 7.12 7.07
N ASP A 67 6.18 7.68 7.61
CA ASP A 67 6.67 9.02 7.29
C ASP A 67 7.87 9.04 6.32
N GLY A 68 8.27 7.87 5.85
CA GLY A 68 9.39 7.72 4.92
C GLY A 68 10.76 7.96 5.55
N ASP A 69 10.85 8.01 6.86
CA ASP A 69 12.10 7.99 7.60
C ASP A 69 12.50 6.52 7.88
N ILE A 70 13.35 5.94 7.05
CA ILE A 70 13.77 4.53 7.19
C ILE A 70 14.64 4.30 8.43
N ALA A 71 15.03 5.35 9.15
CA ALA A 71 15.83 5.27 10.36
C ALA A 71 15.07 4.56 11.51
N SER A 72 15.80 4.27 12.58
CA SER A 72 15.23 3.65 13.78
C SER A 72 14.23 4.58 14.46
N GLY A 73 13.01 4.11 14.68
CA GLY A 73 11.91 4.88 15.28
C GLY A 73 10.73 5.01 14.34
N GLY A 74 9.89 6.02 14.56
CA GLY A 74 8.72 6.28 13.74
C GLY A 74 7.63 5.22 13.84
N THR A 75 6.61 5.37 13.03
CA THR A 75 5.51 4.40 12.92
C THR A 75 5.76 3.46 11.74
N LYS A 76 6.15 2.24 12.03
CA LYS A 76 6.37 1.22 10.99
C LYS A 76 5.05 0.65 10.47
N ILE A 77 5.00 0.41 9.18
CA ILE A 77 3.88 -0.27 8.53
C ILE A 77 4.11 -1.77 8.67
N ASN A 78 3.54 -2.38 9.71
CA ASN A 78 3.69 -3.81 9.97
C ASN A 78 2.67 -4.66 9.21
N GLU A 79 1.51 -4.12 8.94
CA GLU A 79 0.46 -4.72 8.09
C GLU A 79 0.33 -3.87 6.83
N ALA A 80 0.59 -4.48 5.67
CA ALA A 80 0.62 -3.77 4.41
C ALA A 80 -0.31 -4.39 3.37
N LEU A 81 -1.02 -3.54 2.63
CA LEU A 81 -1.65 -3.86 1.36
C LEU A 81 -0.74 -3.35 0.25
N PHE A 82 -0.37 -4.23 -0.66
CA PHE A 82 0.44 -3.90 -1.82
C PHE A 82 -0.45 -3.84 -3.06
N VAL A 83 -0.33 -2.76 -3.82
CA VAL A 83 -0.96 -2.59 -5.13
C VAL A 83 0.16 -2.42 -6.16
N ASN A 84 0.26 -3.34 -7.08
CA ASN A 84 1.29 -3.35 -8.11
C ASN A 84 0.66 -3.04 -9.47
N PHE A 85 0.92 -1.86 -9.99
CA PHE A 85 0.35 -1.40 -11.25
C PHE A 85 1.03 -2.05 -12.45
N SER A 86 0.26 -2.30 -13.50
CA SER A 86 0.78 -2.78 -14.77
C SER A 86 1.79 -1.79 -15.36
N ARG A 87 2.92 -2.31 -15.85
CA ARG A 87 3.95 -1.50 -16.53
C ARG A 87 3.42 -0.75 -17.75
N LEU A 88 2.39 -1.25 -18.39
CA LEU A 88 1.73 -0.54 -19.50
C LEU A 88 1.10 0.77 -19.07
N LEU A 89 0.66 0.88 -17.81
CA LEU A 89 0.04 2.08 -17.26
C LEU A 89 1.08 3.05 -16.71
N THR A 90 2.09 2.53 -16.02
CA THR A 90 3.11 3.36 -15.36
C THR A 90 4.23 3.79 -16.32
N LYS A 91 4.42 3.05 -17.42
CA LYS A 91 5.53 3.26 -18.36
C LYS A 91 6.88 3.34 -17.64
N ASP A 92 7.58 4.48 -17.73
CA ASP A 92 8.87 4.70 -17.09
C ASP A 92 8.71 5.01 -15.60
N GLU A 93 7.84 5.96 -15.27
CA GLU A 93 7.50 6.31 -13.89
C GLU A 93 6.16 7.00 -13.76
N MET A 94 5.55 6.95 -12.58
CA MET A 94 4.40 7.77 -12.22
C MET A 94 4.85 9.19 -11.90
N LYS A 95 4.06 10.20 -12.31
CA LYS A 95 4.38 11.60 -12.07
C LYS A 95 4.21 11.94 -10.58
N LYS A 96 5.27 12.44 -9.96
CA LYS A 96 5.28 12.88 -8.55
C LYS A 96 4.30 14.01 -8.30
N GLY A 97 3.61 13.95 -7.16
CA GLY A 97 2.62 14.96 -6.76
C GLY A 97 1.30 14.90 -7.55
N SER A 98 1.10 13.86 -8.36
CA SER A 98 -0.14 13.70 -9.13
C SER A 98 -0.87 12.38 -8.86
N PHE A 99 -0.32 11.54 -7.98
CA PHE A 99 -0.95 10.27 -7.65
C PHE A 99 -2.12 10.48 -6.69
N SER A 100 -3.27 9.91 -7.02
CA SER A 100 -4.43 9.90 -6.15
C SER A 100 -5.19 8.60 -6.34
N MET A 101 -5.56 7.96 -5.24
CA MET A 101 -6.43 6.80 -5.26
C MET A 101 -7.55 6.96 -4.24
N LYS A 102 -8.71 6.43 -4.57
CA LYS A 102 -9.86 6.39 -3.66
C LYS A 102 -10.13 4.95 -3.25
N VAL A 103 -10.19 4.73 -1.95
CA VAL A 103 -10.59 3.46 -1.37
C VAL A 103 -12.01 3.60 -0.83
N HIS A 104 -12.90 2.79 -1.34
CA HIS A 104 -14.31 2.83 -0.97
C HIS A 104 -14.62 1.77 0.08
N THR A 105 -15.39 2.14 1.07
CA THR A 105 -15.64 1.32 2.26
C THR A 105 -16.99 0.63 2.27
N ALA A 106 -17.87 0.94 1.33
CA ALA A 106 -19.23 0.39 1.26
C ALA A 106 -19.47 -0.43 0.00
N GLY A 107 -20.29 -1.47 0.13
CA GLY A 107 -20.45 -2.54 -0.86
C GLY A 107 -21.15 -2.22 -2.18
N THR A 108 -21.58 -0.99 -2.45
CA THR A 108 -22.14 -0.62 -3.75
C THR A 108 -21.60 0.74 -4.21
N PRO A 109 -21.12 0.85 -5.45
CA PRO A 109 -20.60 2.12 -5.99
C PRO A 109 -21.58 3.29 -5.95
N ALA A 110 -22.89 3.00 -6.00
CA ALA A 110 -23.95 4.01 -6.00
C ALA A 110 -24.30 4.58 -4.62
N ALA A 111 -23.92 3.90 -3.53
CA ALA A 111 -24.22 4.31 -2.15
C ALA A 111 -22.99 4.83 -1.40
N ASN A 112 -21.96 5.25 -2.11
CA ASN A 112 -20.64 5.51 -1.56
C ASN A 112 -20.55 6.89 -0.91
N THR A 113 -20.94 6.98 0.35
CA THR A 113 -20.79 8.19 1.15
C THR A 113 -19.42 8.27 1.88
N THR A 114 -18.67 7.18 1.91
CA THR A 114 -17.38 7.10 2.65
C THR A 114 -16.25 6.58 1.76
N ALA A 115 -15.70 7.47 0.94
CA ALA A 115 -14.45 7.22 0.24
C ALA A 115 -13.29 7.84 1.02
N ILE A 116 -12.23 7.07 1.28
CA ILE A 116 -10.96 7.60 1.75
C ILE A 116 -10.12 7.93 0.52
N THR A 117 -9.76 9.18 0.37
CA THR A 117 -8.84 9.61 -0.68
C THR A 117 -7.42 9.61 -0.13
N LEU A 118 -6.54 8.94 -0.84
CA LEU A 118 -5.11 8.86 -0.57
C LEU A 118 -4.38 9.58 -1.69
N ALA A 119 -3.52 10.53 -1.37
CA ALA A 119 -2.79 11.30 -2.37
C ALA A 119 -1.38 11.67 -1.89
N ASP A 120 -0.48 11.83 -2.85
CA ASP A 120 0.91 12.21 -2.65
C ASP A 120 1.11 13.74 -2.70
N HIS A 121 0.28 14.49 -1.98
CA HIS A 121 0.14 15.95 -2.08
C HIS A 121 1.46 16.74 -2.14
N ASN A 122 2.47 16.34 -1.37
CA ASN A 122 3.74 17.09 -1.24
C ASN A 122 4.89 16.46 -2.04
N ALA A 123 4.65 15.41 -2.77
CA ALA A 123 5.72 14.62 -3.38
C ALA A 123 6.42 15.32 -4.56
N ALA A 124 5.84 16.39 -5.11
CA ALA A 124 6.53 17.18 -6.12
C ALA A 124 7.87 17.75 -5.61
N ASP A 125 7.89 18.19 -4.34
CA ASP A 125 9.04 18.85 -3.70
C ASP A 125 9.64 18.04 -2.53
N SER A 126 8.91 17.07 -1.98
CA SER A 126 9.31 16.32 -0.78
C SER A 126 9.33 14.80 -0.95
N TYR A 127 9.49 14.32 -2.18
CA TYR A 127 9.71 12.90 -2.42
C TYR A 127 11.00 12.40 -1.75
N LYS A 128 11.03 11.12 -1.46
CA LYS A 128 12.17 10.45 -0.80
C LYS A 128 13.03 9.72 -1.82
N VAL A 129 14.34 9.64 -1.53
CA VAL A 129 15.35 9.01 -2.41
C VAL A 129 16.15 7.91 -1.70
N ASN A 130 15.76 7.54 -0.48
CA ASN A 130 16.48 6.59 0.37
C ASN A 130 16.03 5.12 0.16
N SER A 131 15.55 4.78 -1.03
CA SER A 131 15.09 3.46 -1.40
C SER A 131 15.89 2.89 -2.56
N PRO A 132 16.23 1.58 -2.57
CA PRO A 132 16.87 0.92 -3.70
C PRO A 132 15.94 0.83 -4.94
N ALA A 133 14.63 0.94 -4.75
CA ALA A 133 13.64 0.92 -5.83
C ALA A 133 13.45 2.28 -6.52
N GLY A 134 14.26 3.28 -6.13
CA GLY A 134 14.20 4.63 -6.67
C GLY A 134 13.38 5.58 -5.78
N GLU A 135 12.82 6.59 -6.41
CA GLU A 135 12.11 7.66 -5.72
C GLU A 135 10.71 7.23 -5.30
N TYR A 136 10.28 7.67 -4.12
CA TYR A 136 8.92 7.41 -3.63
C TYR A 136 8.34 8.60 -2.88
N GLY A 137 7.01 8.66 -2.82
CA GLY A 137 6.25 9.64 -2.07
C GLY A 137 5.46 9.01 -0.94
N ILE A 138 5.08 9.85 0.03
CA ILE A 138 4.18 9.45 1.12
C ILE A 138 2.75 9.76 0.69
N LEU A 139 1.87 8.82 0.90
CA LEU A 139 0.43 8.97 0.68
C LEU A 139 -0.23 9.43 1.96
N TYR A 140 -1.01 10.49 1.86
CA TYR A 140 -1.74 11.07 2.98
C TYR A 140 -3.24 10.90 2.79
N THR A 141 -3.95 10.74 3.92
CA THR A 141 -5.41 10.87 3.96
C THR A 141 -5.77 12.35 4.11
N GLY A 142 -6.86 12.77 3.47
CA GLY A 142 -7.34 14.15 3.59
C GLY A 142 -6.81 15.10 2.53
N SER A 143 -6.78 16.38 2.86
CA SER A 143 -6.36 17.46 1.98
C SER A 143 -4.85 17.72 2.03
N ALA A 144 -4.33 18.52 1.10
CA ALA A 144 -2.91 18.92 1.08
C ALA A 144 -2.47 19.63 2.39
N ALA A 145 -3.38 20.36 3.04
CA ALA A 145 -3.09 21.03 4.31
C ALA A 145 -2.92 20.04 5.49
N GLU A 146 -3.44 18.82 5.35
CA GLU A 146 -3.37 17.75 6.34
C GLU A 146 -2.23 16.76 6.09
N ALA A 147 -1.39 17.02 5.07
CA ALA A 147 -0.26 16.19 4.71
C ALA A 147 0.89 16.33 5.74
N THR A 148 0.72 15.72 6.89
CA THR A 148 1.67 15.68 8.01
C THR A 148 2.09 14.24 8.30
N ALA A 149 3.20 14.05 8.97
CA ALA A 149 3.71 12.71 9.31
C ALA A 149 2.67 11.83 10.04
N SER A 150 1.80 12.42 10.85
CA SER A 150 0.76 11.69 11.57
C SER A 150 -0.39 11.21 10.68
N ASN A 151 -0.56 11.76 9.49
CA ASN A 151 -1.61 11.41 8.53
C ASN A 151 -1.08 10.54 7.37
N GLY A 152 0.16 10.11 7.44
CA GLY A 152 0.73 9.16 6.48
C GLY A 152 -0.05 7.84 6.48
N ALA A 153 -0.45 7.38 5.31
CA ALA A 153 -1.29 6.20 5.15
C ALA A 153 -0.68 5.17 4.20
N GLY A 154 0.46 5.49 3.61
CA GLY A 154 1.15 4.60 2.70
C GLY A 154 2.26 5.28 1.93
N LEU A 155 2.84 4.53 1.02
CA LEU A 155 3.97 4.93 0.18
C LEU A 155 3.64 4.62 -1.28
N VAL A 156 4.10 5.47 -2.20
CA VAL A 156 4.02 5.21 -3.65
C VAL A 156 5.41 5.24 -4.24
N TYR A 157 5.85 4.12 -4.81
CA TYR A 157 7.15 3.96 -5.49
C TYR A 157 6.96 4.22 -6.98
N TYR A 158 7.40 5.40 -7.44
CA TYR A 158 7.07 5.92 -8.78
C TYR A 158 7.63 5.07 -9.91
N GLN A 159 8.89 4.66 -9.81
CA GLN A 159 9.56 3.86 -10.84
C GLN A 159 9.17 2.39 -10.77
N ALA A 160 8.95 1.86 -9.58
CA ALA A 160 8.52 0.47 -9.41
C ALA A 160 7.05 0.26 -9.80
N GLY A 161 6.22 1.31 -9.74
CA GLY A 161 4.78 1.21 -9.97
C GLY A 161 4.06 0.49 -8.84
N VAL A 162 4.55 0.62 -7.59
CA VAL A 162 4.01 -0.10 -6.43
C VAL A 162 3.52 0.89 -5.40
N VAL A 163 2.33 0.63 -4.87
CA VAL A 163 1.78 1.34 -3.72
C VAL A 163 1.75 0.40 -2.52
N VAL A 164 2.18 0.91 -1.37
CA VAL A 164 2.15 0.22 -0.08
C VAL A 164 1.23 0.99 0.84
N LEU A 165 0.11 0.41 1.24
CA LEU A 165 -0.83 1.03 2.16
C LEU A 165 -0.74 0.38 3.53
N THR A 166 -0.81 1.19 4.59
CA THR A 166 -0.90 0.66 5.96
C THR A 166 -2.25 -0.01 6.21
N GLY A 167 -2.25 -1.13 6.92
CA GLY A 167 -3.47 -1.81 7.33
C GLY A 167 -4.41 -0.95 8.18
N SER A 168 -3.89 0.08 8.84
CA SER A 168 -4.70 1.01 9.65
C SER A 168 -5.70 1.84 8.82
N VAL A 169 -5.43 2.07 7.54
CA VAL A 169 -6.40 2.71 6.61
C VAL A 169 -7.70 1.92 6.55
N PHE A 170 -7.61 0.61 6.76
CA PHE A 170 -8.72 -0.32 6.69
C PHE A 170 -9.32 -0.66 8.08
N ALA A 171 -8.93 0.08 9.13
CA ALA A 171 -9.50 -0.10 10.46
C ALA A 171 -10.98 0.35 10.52
N ALA A 172 -11.77 -0.26 11.40
CA ALA A 172 -13.20 -0.02 11.50
C ALA A 172 -13.58 1.45 11.71
N SER A 173 -12.71 2.24 12.35
CA SER A 173 -12.92 3.67 12.56
C SER A 173 -12.78 4.50 11.28
N GLN A 174 -12.04 4.00 10.31
CA GLN A 174 -11.80 4.67 9.03
C GLN A 174 -12.73 4.18 7.93
N MET A 175 -13.15 2.93 8.00
CA MET A 175 -13.88 2.27 6.92
C MET A 175 -15.30 1.80 7.30
N GLY A 176 -15.83 2.19 8.44
CA GLY A 176 -17.16 1.75 8.88
C GLY A 176 -17.28 0.22 9.06
N PRO A 177 -18.35 -0.27 9.71
CA PRO A 177 -18.53 -1.70 9.90
C PRO A 177 -18.87 -2.36 8.55
N GLY A 178 -17.98 -3.11 7.96
CA GLY A 178 -18.42 -3.98 6.89
C GLY A 178 -17.47 -4.43 5.81
N ILE A 179 -16.33 -3.79 5.55
CA ILE A 179 -15.49 -4.30 4.48
C ILE A 179 -14.15 -4.80 5.00
N ILE A 180 -13.50 -4.10 5.89
CA ILE A 180 -12.26 -4.58 6.51
C ILE A 180 -12.19 -4.04 7.94
N THR A 181 -12.97 -4.60 8.83
CA THR A 181 -12.66 -4.56 10.27
C THR A 181 -11.33 -5.25 10.50
N GLY A 182 -10.70 -5.15 11.66
CA GLY A 182 -9.51 -5.96 11.95
C GLY A 182 -9.69 -7.43 11.57
N SER A 183 -10.91 -7.98 11.69
CA SER A 183 -11.28 -9.30 11.19
C SER A 183 -11.39 -9.38 9.66
N GLY A 184 -11.76 -8.31 8.96
CA GLY A 184 -11.80 -8.28 7.49
C GLY A 184 -10.42 -8.21 6.86
N PHE A 185 -9.51 -7.42 7.40
CA PHE A 185 -8.11 -7.46 6.99
C PHE A 185 -7.49 -8.83 7.29
N ASN A 186 -7.80 -9.42 8.43
CA ASN A 186 -7.41 -10.79 8.75
C ASN A 186 -7.96 -11.79 7.74
N ALA A 187 -9.22 -11.67 7.31
CA ALA A 187 -9.81 -12.56 6.32
C ALA A 187 -9.10 -12.46 4.97
N ILE A 188 -8.73 -11.26 4.51
CA ILE A 188 -7.92 -11.06 3.31
C ILE A 188 -6.48 -11.55 3.52
N ALA A 189 -5.92 -11.32 4.69
CA ALA A 189 -4.54 -11.72 5.01
C ALA A 189 -4.39 -13.21 5.26
N THR A 190 -5.43 -13.91 5.70
CA THR A 190 -5.42 -15.34 6.05
C THR A 190 -6.11 -16.25 5.03
N GLY A 191 -6.82 -15.67 4.07
CA GLY A 191 -7.56 -16.37 3.00
C GLY A 191 -6.72 -17.02 1.90
#